data_756bf4f35a8753d1ca229aee5006f8f6
#
_entry.id   756bf4f35a8753d1ca229aee5006f8f6
#
_cell.length_a   1.000
_cell.length_b   1.000
_cell.length_c   1.000
_cell.angle_alpha   90.00
_cell.angle_beta   90.00
_cell.angle_gamma   90.00
#
_symmetry.space_group_name_H-M   'P 1'
#
loop_
_entity.id
_entity.type
_entity.pdbx_description
1 polymer ?
#
loop_
_entity_poly.entity_id
_entity_poly.type
_entity_poly.pdbx_seq_one_letter_code
_entity_poly.pdbx_strand_id
1 'polypeptide(L)'
;MLKLRYNLYVLDSLERKILAAFDRPGARKLSFADFGEPAAVSNVVAQLVERGWLRAVETPGTYARTEDGRLQLAGPLDVTIYSRPGCHLCEEAKAQIAPLLKEFGARLTEMNIDEDAQLRARYDHDVPVIFLGARKAAKHRVDPVQFRRQLRDNSR
;
A
#
# COMPACT_ATOMS: atom_id res chain seq x y z
N MET A 1 -19.35 -2.87 9.43
CA MET A 1 -18.17 -3.68 9.71
C MET A 1 -17.35 -3.76 8.42
N LEU A 2 -16.40 -2.86 8.26
CA LEU A 2 -15.49 -2.85 7.11
C LEU A 2 -14.55 -4.06 7.24
N LYS A 3 -14.81 -5.11 6.47
CA LYS A 3 -13.82 -6.16 6.26
C LYS A 3 -12.67 -5.53 5.46
N LEU A 4 -11.63 -5.11 6.16
CA LEU A 4 -10.33 -4.82 5.57
C LEU A 4 -9.80 -6.13 4.95
N ARG A 5 -10.17 -6.38 3.71
CA ARG A 5 -9.62 -7.45 2.89
C ARG A 5 -8.30 -6.95 2.27
N TYR A 6 -7.31 -6.68 3.10
CA TYR A 6 -5.95 -6.65 2.61
C TYR A 6 -5.53 -8.09 2.37
N ASN A 7 -5.92 -8.60 1.23
CA ASN A 7 -5.34 -9.82 0.72
C ASN A 7 -3.89 -9.47 0.36
N LEU A 8 -2.93 -10.22 0.87
CA LEU A 8 -1.50 -10.15 0.53
C LEU A 8 -1.25 -10.64 -0.92
N TYR A 9 -2.20 -10.37 -1.82
CA TYR A 9 -2.08 -10.74 -3.21
C TYR A 9 -1.09 -9.80 -3.90
N VAL A 10 -0.04 -10.38 -4.42
CA VAL A 10 0.94 -9.66 -5.23
C VAL A 10 0.43 -9.66 -6.67
N LEU A 11 0.07 -8.48 -7.18
CA LEU A 11 -0.30 -8.31 -8.58
C LEU A 11 0.86 -8.73 -9.48
N ASP A 12 0.58 -9.57 -10.47
CA ASP A 12 1.53 -9.81 -11.53
C ASP A 12 1.67 -8.58 -12.46
N SER A 13 2.61 -8.67 -13.40
CA SER A 13 2.91 -7.56 -14.30
C SER A 13 1.71 -7.17 -15.17
N LEU A 14 0.91 -8.13 -15.62
CA LEU A 14 -0.23 -7.88 -16.51
C LEU A 14 -1.43 -7.33 -15.73
N GLU A 15 -1.74 -7.89 -14.57
CA GLU A 15 -2.78 -7.39 -13.67
C GLU A 15 -2.54 -5.92 -13.31
N ARG A 16 -1.29 -5.61 -12.96
CA ARG A 16 -0.87 -4.22 -12.62
C ARG A 16 -1.06 -3.28 -13.80
N LYS A 17 -0.63 -3.66 -15.00
CA LYS A 17 -0.79 -2.84 -16.22
C LYS A 17 -2.27 -2.60 -16.54
N ILE A 18 -3.11 -3.62 -16.44
CA ILE A 18 -4.55 -3.49 -16.71
C ILE A 18 -5.20 -2.57 -15.69
N LEU A 19 -4.97 -2.78 -14.39
CA LEU A 19 -5.54 -1.90 -13.35
C LEU A 19 -5.04 -0.46 -13.46
N ALA A 20 -3.78 -0.25 -13.83
CA ALA A 20 -3.19 1.08 -14.01
C ALA A 20 -3.78 1.83 -15.21
N ALA A 21 -4.29 1.11 -16.23
CA ALA A 21 -4.95 1.75 -17.38
C ALA A 21 -6.23 2.51 -17.00
N PHE A 22 -6.78 2.26 -15.81
CA PHE A 22 -7.94 2.97 -15.26
C PHE A 22 -7.51 4.05 -14.26
N ASP A 23 -6.57 4.91 -14.65
CA ASP A 23 -6.01 5.99 -13.82
C ASP A 23 -7.03 7.08 -13.46
N ARG A 24 -8.04 7.25 -14.29
CA ARG A 24 -9.13 8.23 -14.10
C ARG A 24 -10.41 7.56 -13.63
N PRO A 25 -11.22 8.26 -12.82
CA PRO A 25 -12.55 7.78 -12.46
C PRO A 25 -13.44 7.58 -13.69
N GLY A 26 -14.25 6.54 -13.67
CA GLY A 26 -15.24 6.23 -14.69
C GLY A 26 -14.98 4.93 -15.43
N ALA A 27 -15.93 4.57 -16.27
CA ALA A 27 -15.84 3.38 -17.10
C ALA A 27 -15.06 3.66 -18.39
N ARG A 28 -14.28 2.67 -18.81
CA ARG A 28 -13.45 2.77 -20.02
C ARG A 28 -13.51 1.47 -20.82
N LYS A 29 -13.58 1.59 -22.13
CA LYS A 29 -13.40 0.46 -23.04
C LYS A 29 -11.96 0.01 -23.02
N LEU A 30 -11.73 -1.28 -22.83
CA LEU A 30 -10.40 -1.89 -22.80
C LEU A 30 -10.09 -2.48 -24.17
N SER A 31 -8.98 -2.04 -24.77
CA SER A 31 -8.42 -2.68 -25.97
C SER A 31 -7.42 -3.76 -25.51
N PHE A 32 -7.77 -5.01 -25.69
CA PHE A 32 -6.91 -6.13 -25.25
C PHE A 32 -5.57 -6.15 -25.98
N ALA A 33 -5.56 -5.72 -27.23
CA ALA A 33 -4.34 -5.65 -28.03
C ALA A 33 -3.25 -4.73 -27.44
N ASP A 34 -3.63 -3.77 -26.60
CA ASP A 34 -2.68 -2.86 -25.95
C ASP A 34 -1.86 -3.53 -24.83
N PHE A 35 -2.30 -4.71 -24.38
CA PHE A 35 -1.70 -5.41 -23.24
C PHE A 35 -1.02 -6.74 -23.57
N GLY A 36 -1.22 -7.27 -24.77
CA GLY A 36 -0.62 -8.51 -25.22
C GLY A 36 -1.59 -9.46 -25.91
N GLU A 37 -1.39 -10.75 -25.73
CA GLU A 37 -2.25 -11.78 -26.34
C GLU A 37 -3.70 -11.65 -25.82
N PRO A 38 -4.70 -11.47 -26.71
CA PRO A 38 -6.08 -11.19 -26.30
C PRO A 38 -6.70 -12.26 -25.37
N ALA A 39 -6.37 -13.53 -25.55
CA ALA A 39 -6.88 -14.61 -24.71
C ALA A 39 -6.33 -14.50 -23.26
N ALA A 40 -5.04 -14.22 -23.13
CA ALA A 40 -4.41 -14.03 -21.82
C ALA A 40 -4.99 -12.79 -21.10
N VAL A 41 -5.15 -11.69 -21.82
CA VAL A 41 -5.74 -10.45 -21.29
C VAL A 41 -7.19 -10.66 -20.85
N SER A 42 -7.99 -11.38 -21.68
CA SER A 42 -9.37 -11.73 -21.35
C SER A 42 -9.49 -12.53 -20.04
N ASN A 43 -8.62 -13.52 -19.86
CA ASN A 43 -8.58 -14.32 -18.64
C ASN A 43 -8.25 -13.46 -17.41
N VAL A 44 -7.25 -12.59 -17.51
CA VAL A 44 -6.87 -11.69 -16.41
C VAL A 44 -7.99 -10.70 -16.09
N VAL A 45 -8.62 -10.09 -17.08
CA VAL A 45 -9.75 -9.19 -16.87
C VAL A 45 -10.90 -9.91 -16.16
N ALA A 46 -11.24 -11.14 -16.56
CA ALA A 46 -12.27 -11.94 -15.90
C ALA A 46 -11.94 -12.19 -14.41
N GLN A 47 -10.69 -12.52 -14.10
CA GLN A 47 -10.22 -12.70 -12.72
C GLN A 47 -10.28 -11.40 -11.91
N LEU A 48 -9.94 -10.26 -12.50
CA LEU A 48 -10.01 -8.96 -11.84
C LEU A 48 -11.47 -8.56 -11.52
N VAL A 49 -12.40 -8.92 -12.41
CA VAL A 49 -13.84 -8.72 -12.19
C VAL A 49 -14.35 -9.66 -11.09
N GLU A 50 -13.99 -10.94 -11.13
CA GLU A 50 -14.37 -11.93 -10.11
C GLU A 50 -13.88 -11.54 -8.71
N ARG A 51 -12.66 -10.98 -8.61
CA ARG A 51 -12.10 -10.45 -7.37
C ARG A 51 -12.72 -9.11 -6.92
N GLY A 52 -13.56 -8.50 -7.75
CA GLY A 52 -14.18 -7.21 -7.47
C GLY A 52 -13.24 -6.01 -7.62
N TRP A 53 -12.10 -6.16 -8.31
CA TRP A 53 -11.14 -5.06 -8.55
C TRP A 53 -11.44 -4.27 -9.83
N LEU A 54 -12.13 -4.91 -10.78
CA LEU A 54 -12.80 -4.27 -11.90
C LEU A 54 -14.30 -4.56 -11.83
N ARG A 55 -15.08 -3.67 -12.40
CA ARG A 55 -16.53 -3.83 -12.58
C ARG A 55 -16.85 -3.70 -14.06
N ALA A 56 -17.48 -4.71 -14.64
CA ALA A 56 -18.05 -4.60 -15.98
C ALA A 56 -19.23 -3.63 -15.97
N VAL A 57 -19.39 -2.86 -17.00
CA VAL A 57 -20.55 -1.98 -17.21
C VAL A 57 -21.39 -2.52 -18.36
N GLU A 58 -22.58 -1.94 -18.58
CA GLU A 58 -23.56 -2.43 -19.58
C GLU A 58 -22.99 -2.48 -21.01
N THR A 59 -22.07 -1.59 -21.35
CA THR A 59 -21.41 -1.60 -22.68
C THR A 59 -20.36 -2.72 -22.75
N PRO A 60 -20.50 -3.68 -23.66
CA PRO A 60 -19.54 -4.78 -23.78
C PRO A 60 -18.09 -4.32 -23.95
N GLY A 61 -17.17 -4.99 -23.23
CA GLY A 61 -15.74 -4.66 -23.24
C GLY A 61 -15.39 -3.37 -22.49
N THR A 62 -16.34 -2.82 -21.75
CA THR A 62 -16.14 -1.61 -20.95
C THR A 62 -16.14 -1.96 -19.46
N TYR A 63 -15.14 -1.43 -18.75
CA TYR A 63 -14.92 -1.72 -17.32
C TYR A 63 -14.66 -0.43 -16.56
N ALA A 64 -14.87 -0.47 -15.26
CA ALA A 64 -14.45 0.56 -14.33
C ALA A 64 -13.64 -0.08 -13.20
N ARG A 65 -12.55 0.57 -12.79
CA ARG A 65 -11.80 0.14 -11.62
C ARG A 65 -12.60 0.49 -10.37
N THR A 66 -12.71 -0.49 -9.48
CA THR A 66 -13.35 -0.30 -8.18
C THR A 66 -12.38 0.35 -7.19
N GLU A 67 -12.89 0.77 -6.04
CA GLU A 67 -12.04 1.26 -4.95
C GLU A 67 -11.08 0.17 -4.46
N ASP A 68 -11.56 -1.08 -4.36
CA ASP A 68 -10.71 -2.22 -3.99
C ASP A 68 -9.59 -2.44 -5.02
N GLY A 69 -9.87 -2.30 -6.32
CA GLY A 69 -8.87 -2.38 -7.38
C GLY A 69 -7.85 -1.25 -7.31
N ARG A 70 -8.26 -0.06 -6.90
CA ARG A 70 -7.35 1.07 -6.67
C ARG A 70 -6.41 0.78 -5.50
N LEU A 71 -6.93 0.30 -4.39
CA LEU A 71 -6.15 -0.06 -3.21
C LEU A 71 -5.18 -1.20 -3.51
N GLN A 72 -5.62 -2.19 -4.29
CA GLN A 72 -4.78 -3.32 -4.68
C GLN A 72 -3.62 -2.88 -5.58
N LEU A 73 -3.85 -1.93 -6.49
CA LEU A 73 -2.80 -1.37 -7.35
C LEU A 73 -1.78 -0.55 -6.54
N ALA A 74 -2.24 0.21 -5.56
CA ALA A 74 -1.38 0.96 -4.67
C ALA A 74 -0.46 0.04 -3.83
N GLY A 75 -0.90 -1.21 -3.60
CA GLY A 75 -0.20 -2.19 -2.78
C GLY A 75 -0.31 -1.89 -1.28
N PRO A 76 0.38 -2.66 -0.45
CA PRO A 76 0.42 -2.40 0.97
C PRO A 76 1.14 -1.08 1.24
N LEU A 77 0.66 -0.36 2.24
CA LEU A 77 1.36 0.82 2.74
C LEU A 77 2.73 0.42 3.28
N ASP A 78 3.78 1.08 2.81
CA ASP A 78 5.13 0.90 3.34
C ASP A 78 5.36 1.86 4.50
N VAL A 79 5.64 1.28 5.66
CA VAL A 79 6.04 2.00 6.87
C VAL A 79 7.49 1.66 7.16
N THR A 80 8.34 2.67 7.25
CA THR A 80 9.74 2.50 7.63
C THR A 80 9.98 3.11 9.00
N ILE A 81 10.57 2.34 9.90
CA ILE A 81 11.04 2.84 11.19
C ILE A 81 12.57 2.82 11.22
N TYR A 82 13.15 3.99 11.48
CA TYR A 82 14.57 4.12 11.79
C TYR A 82 14.75 3.99 13.29
N SER A 83 15.53 3.02 13.71
CA SER A 83 15.73 2.63 15.11
C SER A 83 17.19 2.28 15.39
N ARG A 84 17.50 1.94 16.63
CA ARG A 84 18.77 1.36 17.04
C ARG A 84 18.58 0.29 18.10
N PRO A 85 19.52 -0.67 18.23
CA PRO A 85 19.48 -1.68 19.28
C PRO A 85 19.47 -1.04 20.69
N GLY A 86 18.65 -1.60 21.59
CA GLY A 86 18.54 -1.11 22.97
C GLY A 86 17.79 0.22 23.14
N CYS A 87 17.14 0.72 22.09
CA CYS A 87 16.33 1.92 22.16
C CYS A 87 14.93 1.62 22.72
N HIS A 88 14.68 2.00 23.98
CA HIS A 88 13.40 1.76 24.64
C HIS A 88 12.22 2.46 23.93
N LEU A 89 12.41 3.70 23.51
CA LEU A 89 11.38 4.46 22.77
C LEU A 89 11.05 3.81 21.42
N CYS A 90 12.03 3.18 20.77
CA CYS A 90 11.82 2.47 19.50
C CYS A 90 10.96 1.22 19.71
N GLU A 91 11.20 0.45 20.77
CA GLU A 91 10.39 -0.72 21.11
C GLU A 91 8.96 -0.31 21.48
N GLU A 92 8.79 0.74 22.25
CA GLU A 92 7.49 1.31 22.60
C GLU A 92 6.73 1.75 21.33
N ALA A 93 7.38 2.48 20.43
CA ALA A 93 6.79 2.91 19.17
C ALA A 93 6.35 1.73 18.31
N LYS A 94 7.19 0.69 18.17
CA LYS A 94 6.84 -0.53 17.43
C LYS A 94 5.62 -1.23 18.03
N ALA A 95 5.55 -1.34 19.35
CA ALA A 95 4.41 -1.93 20.03
C ALA A 95 3.11 -1.15 19.80
N GLN A 96 3.18 0.18 19.79
CA GLN A 96 2.01 1.04 19.55
C GLN A 96 1.50 0.99 18.11
N ILE A 97 2.40 0.88 17.13
CA ILE A 97 1.99 0.86 15.72
C ILE A 97 1.60 -0.54 15.22
N ALA A 98 2.09 -1.62 15.85
CA ALA A 98 1.86 -2.98 15.38
C ALA A 98 0.38 -3.33 15.13
N PRO A 99 -0.59 -3.04 16.04
CA PRO A 99 -1.99 -3.31 15.79
C PRO A 99 -2.55 -2.47 14.65
N LEU A 100 -2.06 -1.24 14.46
CA LEU A 100 -2.47 -0.35 13.38
C LEU A 100 -1.95 -0.84 12.02
N LEU A 101 -0.70 -1.31 11.98
CA LEU A 101 -0.14 -1.92 10.77
C LEU A 101 -0.96 -3.13 10.32
N LYS A 102 -1.36 -3.96 11.27
CA LYS A 102 -2.23 -5.11 11.00
C LYS A 102 -3.61 -4.68 10.52
N GLU A 103 -4.20 -3.65 11.14
CA GLU A 103 -5.50 -3.10 10.76
C GLU A 103 -5.51 -2.60 9.32
N PHE A 104 -4.45 -1.92 8.89
CA PHE A 104 -4.34 -1.31 7.56
C PHE A 104 -3.61 -2.18 6.54
N GLY A 105 -3.18 -3.39 6.90
CA GLY A 105 -2.39 -4.25 6.02
C GLY A 105 -1.06 -3.61 5.59
N ALA A 106 -0.50 -2.75 6.43
CA ALA A 106 0.73 -2.04 6.15
C ALA A 106 1.94 -2.94 6.43
N ARG A 107 2.99 -2.77 5.62
CA ARG A 107 4.26 -3.47 5.78
C ARG A 107 5.24 -2.61 6.55
N LEU A 108 5.87 -3.18 7.60
CA LEU A 108 6.92 -2.52 8.36
C LEU A 108 8.29 -2.96 7.88
N THR A 109 9.14 -1.98 7.62
CA THR A 109 10.59 -2.16 7.43
C THR A 109 11.32 -1.46 8.56
N GLU A 110 12.14 -2.17 9.31
CA GLU A 110 12.98 -1.61 10.36
C GLU A 110 14.40 -1.39 9.79
N MET A 111 14.93 -0.19 9.97
CA MET A 111 16.27 0.20 9.56
C MET A 111 17.10 0.55 10.80
N ASN A 112 18.18 -0.20 11.05
CA ASN A 112 19.12 0.10 12.11
C ASN A 112 20.05 1.24 11.66
N ILE A 113 19.95 2.40 12.32
CA ILE A 113 20.78 3.57 11.95
C ILE A 113 22.26 3.38 12.26
N ASP A 114 22.61 2.46 13.16
CA ASP A 114 24.00 2.21 13.53
C ASP A 114 24.77 1.41 12.46
N GLU A 115 24.07 0.80 11.51
CA GLU A 115 24.65 0.09 10.37
C GLU A 115 25.01 1.01 9.18
N ASP A 116 24.54 2.27 9.20
CA ASP A 116 24.75 3.23 8.13
C ASP A 116 25.15 4.59 8.70
N ALA A 117 26.37 5.05 8.36
CA ALA A 117 26.90 6.32 8.87
C ALA A 117 26.06 7.54 8.47
N GLN A 118 25.39 7.50 7.29
CA GLN A 118 24.55 8.60 6.84
C GLN A 118 23.22 8.64 7.63
N LEU A 119 22.64 7.46 7.89
CA LEU A 119 21.44 7.34 8.72
C LEU A 119 21.73 7.77 10.15
N ARG A 120 22.87 7.37 10.70
CA ARG A 120 23.31 7.80 12.03
C ARG A 120 23.47 9.32 12.09
N ALA A 121 24.19 9.92 11.15
CA ALA A 121 24.37 11.37 11.11
C ALA A 121 23.05 12.13 11.04
N ARG A 122 22.04 11.54 10.38
CA ARG A 122 20.74 12.17 10.14
C ARG A 122 19.74 11.99 11.29
N TYR A 123 19.77 10.84 11.98
CA TYR A 123 18.72 10.43 12.90
C TYR A 123 19.21 10.09 14.33
N ASP A 124 20.47 10.28 14.64
CA ASP A 124 21.12 9.86 15.90
C ASP A 124 20.31 10.26 17.15
N HIS A 125 19.83 11.49 17.19
CA HIS A 125 19.06 12.03 18.30
C HIS A 125 17.53 11.99 18.08
N ASP A 126 17.06 11.54 16.93
CA ASP A 126 15.65 11.61 16.53
C ASP A 126 14.92 10.26 16.62
N VAL A 127 15.65 9.14 16.81
CA VAL A 127 15.04 7.81 16.85
C VAL A 127 14.02 7.65 18.00
N PRO A 128 12.92 6.92 17.77
CA PRO A 128 12.49 6.36 16.51
C PRO A 128 12.00 7.43 15.53
N VAL A 129 12.31 7.26 14.25
CA VAL A 129 11.74 8.08 13.18
C VAL A 129 10.93 7.18 12.26
N ILE A 130 9.67 7.52 12.04
CA ILE A 130 8.73 6.70 11.28
C ILE A 130 8.28 7.43 10.03
N PHE A 131 8.34 6.72 8.91
CA PHE A 131 7.90 7.18 7.60
C PHE A 131 6.74 6.35 7.07
N LEU A 132 5.79 7.01 6.43
CA LEU A 132 4.77 6.42 5.56
C LEU A 132 5.16 6.72 4.12
N GLY A 133 5.69 5.72 3.40
CA GLY A 133 6.34 5.95 2.12
C GLY A 133 7.46 6.98 2.25
N ALA A 134 7.39 8.07 1.51
CA ALA A 134 8.37 9.16 1.56
C ALA A 134 8.10 10.22 2.64
N ARG A 135 6.95 10.17 3.32
CA ARG A 135 6.53 11.19 4.29
C ARG A 135 6.87 10.81 5.72
N LYS A 136 7.53 11.71 6.44
CA LYS A 136 7.77 11.54 7.88
C LYS A 136 6.43 11.61 8.63
N ALA A 137 6.12 10.57 9.40
CA ALA A 137 4.89 10.42 10.15
C ALA A 137 5.05 10.74 11.64
N ALA A 138 6.18 10.33 12.23
CA ALA A 138 6.45 10.57 13.65
C ALA A 138 7.96 10.55 13.94
N LYS A 139 8.35 11.12 15.06
CA LYS A 139 9.69 11.00 15.65
C LYS A 139 9.61 11.02 17.18
N HIS A 140 10.55 10.36 17.85
CA HIS A 140 10.65 10.18 19.31
C HIS A 140 9.49 9.38 19.90
N ARG A 141 8.26 9.82 19.66
CA ARG A 141 7.04 9.18 20.16
C ARG A 141 5.99 9.13 19.08
N VAL A 142 5.13 8.13 19.16
CA VAL A 142 3.98 7.94 18.26
C VAL A 142 2.71 8.28 19.02
N ASP A 143 1.87 9.13 18.43
CA ASP A 143 0.47 9.23 18.80
C ASP A 143 -0.33 8.25 17.96
N PRO A 144 -0.89 7.18 18.56
CA PRO A 144 -1.61 6.15 17.81
C PRO A 144 -2.83 6.69 17.07
N VAL A 145 -3.51 7.70 17.61
CA VAL A 145 -4.71 8.32 17.00
C VAL A 145 -4.31 9.08 15.74
N GLN A 146 -3.28 9.91 15.84
CA GLN A 146 -2.75 10.66 14.71
C GLN A 146 -2.17 9.73 13.65
N PHE A 147 -1.42 8.72 14.06
CA PHE A 147 -0.81 7.75 13.14
C PHE A 147 -1.87 6.94 12.39
N ARG A 148 -2.94 6.51 13.07
CA ARG A 148 -4.10 5.85 12.44
C ARG A 148 -4.76 6.73 11.39
N ARG A 149 -4.91 8.03 11.67
CA ARG A 149 -5.43 8.99 10.70
C ARG A 149 -4.52 9.10 9.48
N GLN A 150 -3.21 9.19 9.68
CA GLN A 150 -2.24 9.25 8.59
C GLN A 150 -2.27 7.98 7.72
N LEU A 151 -2.37 6.78 8.33
CA LEU A 151 -2.54 5.52 7.60
C LEU A 151 -3.79 5.54 6.73
N ARG A 152 -4.92 5.97 7.27
CA ARG A 152 -6.20 6.08 6.55
C ARG A 152 -6.10 7.05 5.37
N ASP A 153 -5.48 8.20 5.57
CA ASP A 153 -5.35 9.23 4.53
C ASP A 153 -4.41 8.79 3.40
N ASN A 154 -3.44 7.92 3.68
CA ASN A 154 -2.54 7.33 2.68
C ASN A 154 -3.09 6.05 2.04
N SER A 155 -4.18 5.48 2.56
CA SER A 155 -4.87 4.30 2.00
C SER A 155 -5.91 4.67 0.93
N ARG A 156 -6.14 5.96 0.71
CA ARG A 156 -7.15 6.48 -0.23
C ARG A 156 -6.59 6.77 -1.59
#